data_71b3c942bb26f04aa6ae84dbc1a05c7f
#
_entry.id   71b3c942bb26f04aa6ae84dbc1a05c7f
#
_cell.length_a   1.000
_cell.length_b   1.000
_cell.length_c   1.000
_cell.angle_alpha   90.00
_cell.angle_beta   90.00
_cell.angle_gamma   90.00
#
_symmetry.space_group_name_H-M   'P 1'
#
loop_
_entity.id
_entity.type
_entity.pdbx_description
1 polymer ?
#
loop_
_entity_poly.entity_id
_entity_poly.type
_entity_poly.pdbx_seq_one_letter_code
_entity_poly.pdbx_strand_id
1 'polypeptide(L)'
;FAEKVHTGAFDLDAVAHMRDADAIRALSSLKGIGVWTAEMILLFCLQRPDILSYDDLAIQRGLRMVSHHRAIDRRLFEKYRCRYSPYGSVASLYLWAVSGGAIPELKDYKPKSKREAH
;
A
#
# COMPACT_ATOMS: atom_id res chain seq x y z
N PHE A 1 18.46 -8.85 -2.08
CA PHE A 1 18.07 -8.41 -0.74
C PHE A 1 18.50 -9.39 0.33
N ALA A 2 18.09 -10.66 0.23
CA ALA A 2 18.48 -11.68 1.22
C ALA A 2 19.99 -11.84 1.33
N GLU A 3 20.72 -11.74 0.22
CA GLU A 3 22.16 -11.81 0.19
C GLU A 3 22.81 -10.68 1.00
N LYS A 4 22.30 -9.46 0.87
CA LYS A 4 22.82 -8.30 1.63
C LYS A 4 22.56 -8.46 3.13
N VAL A 5 21.41 -8.99 3.50
CA VAL A 5 21.08 -9.27 4.90
C VAL A 5 22.00 -10.34 5.45
N HIS A 6 22.22 -11.42 4.69
CA HIS A 6 23.10 -12.52 5.08
C HIS A 6 24.55 -12.07 5.28
N THR A 7 25.06 -11.19 4.43
CA THR A 7 26.43 -10.68 4.54
C THR A 7 26.58 -9.55 5.55
N GLY A 8 25.49 -9.09 6.17
CA GLY A 8 25.53 -7.98 7.11
C GLY A 8 25.61 -6.61 6.46
N ALA A 9 25.48 -6.53 5.13
CA ALA A 9 25.55 -5.25 4.41
C ALA A 9 24.28 -4.42 4.62
N PHE A 10 23.19 -5.02 5.11
CA PHE A 10 21.96 -4.34 5.41
C PHE A 10 21.40 -4.85 6.75
N ASP A 11 21.11 -3.93 7.66
CA ASP A 11 20.67 -4.26 9.02
C ASP A 11 19.14 -4.13 9.14
N LEU A 12 18.44 -5.27 9.13
CA LEU A 12 16.99 -5.30 9.32
C LEU A 12 16.57 -4.90 10.73
N ASP A 13 17.41 -5.14 11.73
CA ASP A 13 17.08 -4.74 13.10
C ASP A 13 17.05 -3.22 13.23
N ALA A 14 17.97 -2.53 12.55
CA ALA A 14 17.96 -1.07 12.52
C ALA A 14 16.67 -0.56 11.84
N VAL A 15 16.25 -1.20 10.75
CA VAL A 15 15.02 -0.83 10.05
C VAL A 15 13.80 -1.04 10.94
N ALA A 16 13.79 -2.10 11.75
CA ALA A 16 12.66 -2.41 12.64
C ALA A 16 12.41 -1.32 13.69
N HIS A 17 13.42 -0.51 13.99
CA HIS A 17 13.31 0.59 14.95
C HIS A 17 13.07 1.95 14.29
N MET A 18 13.01 2.01 12.97
CA MET A 18 12.76 3.25 12.24
C MET A 18 11.27 3.57 12.16
N ARG A 19 10.94 4.86 11.94
CA ARG A 19 9.60 5.25 11.55
C ARG A 19 9.28 4.70 10.16
N ASP A 20 8.00 4.56 9.85
CA ASP A 20 7.56 3.99 8.58
C ASP A 20 8.21 4.69 7.37
N ALA A 21 8.19 6.02 7.33
CA ALA A 21 8.77 6.78 6.20
C ALA A 21 10.27 6.52 6.06
N ASP A 22 11.01 6.48 7.17
CA ASP A 22 12.46 6.22 7.15
C ASP A 22 12.76 4.77 6.77
N ALA A 23 11.96 3.83 7.26
CA ALA A 23 12.09 2.41 6.92
C ALA A 23 11.84 2.18 5.42
N ILE A 24 10.80 2.81 4.86
CA ILE A 24 10.51 2.73 3.43
C ILE A 24 11.69 3.28 2.62
N ARG A 25 12.25 4.40 3.04
CA ARG A 25 13.38 5.02 2.35
C ARG A 25 14.62 4.12 2.41
N ALA A 26 14.90 3.54 3.57
CA ALA A 26 16.04 2.65 3.74
C ALA A 26 15.90 1.39 2.88
N LEU A 27 14.73 0.76 2.89
CA LEU A 27 14.47 -0.45 2.10
C LEU A 27 14.49 -0.15 0.61
N SER A 28 13.87 0.95 0.18
CA SER A 28 13.79 1.30 -1.24
C SER A 28 15.12 1.78 -1.82
N SER A 29 16.13 2.05 -0.98
CA SER A 29 17.48 2.34 -1.45
C SER A 29 18.19 1.11 -1.99
N LEU A 30 17.70 -0.08 -1.68
CA LEU A 30 18.27 -1.33 -2.18
C LEU A 30 17.84 -1.58 -3.62
N LYS A 31 18.79 -2.12 -4.42
CA LYS A 31 18.50 -2.43 -5.81
C LYS A 31 17.39 -3.48 -5.91
N GLY A 32 16.38 -3.20 -6.74
CA GLY A 32 15.28 -4.11 -6.97
C GLY A 32 14.13 -3.96 -5.98
N ILE A 33 14.23 -3.02 -5.03
CA ILE A 33 13.17 -2.78 -4.06
C ILE A 33 12.62 -1.36 -4.25
N GLY A 34 11.39 -1.28 -4.77
CA GLY A 34 10.67 -0.03 -4.90
C GLY A 34 9.89 0.29 -3.63
N VAL A 35 9.21 1.44 -3.65
CA VAL A 35 8.41 1.91 -2.51
C VAL A 35 7.31 0.90 -2.15
N TRP A 36 6.58 0.38 -3.16
CA TRP A 36 5.52 -0.59 -2.91
C TRP A 36 6.06 -1.85 -2.22
N THR A 37 7.18 -2.40 -2.71
CA THR A 37 7.79 -3.59 -2.11
C THR A 37 8.24 -3.31 -0.67
N ALA A 38 8.82 -2.13 -0.42
CA ALA A 38 9.22 -1.72 0.92
C ALA A 38 8.00 -1.65 1.85
N GLU A 39 6.89 -1.10 1.38
CA GLU A 39 5.66 -1.03 2.15
C GLU A 39 5.10 -2.42 2.47
N MET A 40 5.17 -3.34 1.50
CA MET A 40 4.73 -4.72 1.73
C MET A 40 5.61 -5.44 2.76
N ILE A 41 6.90 -5.17 2.77
CA ILE A 41 7.81 -5.71 3.78
C ILE A 41 7.40 -5.19 5.17
N LEU A 42 7.13 -3.89 5.30
CA LEU A 42 6.69 -3.33 6.57
C LEU A 42 5.37 -3.92 7.03
N LEU A 43 4.45 -4.11 6.10
CA LEU A 43 3.12 -4.62 6.43
C LEU A 43 3.16 -6.09 6.86
N PHE A 44 3.79 -6.95 6.06
CA PHE A 44 3.72 -8.41 6.26
C PHE A 44 4.84 -8.97 7.12
N CYS A 45 6.07 -8.44 6.96
CA CYS A 45 7.22 -9.00 7.68
C CYS A 45 7.45 -8.32 9.02
N LEU A 46 7.31 -7.01 9.09
CA LEU A 46 7.50 -6.24 10.31
C LEU A 46 6.19 -5.88 11.01
N GLN A 47 5.07 -6.24 10.43
CA GLN A 47 3.72 -6.08 11.01
C GLN A 47 3.44 -4.66 11.50
N ARG A 48 3.85 -3.66 10.71
CA ARG A 48 3.57 -2.26 11.02
C ARG A 48 2.07 -1.98 10.93
N PRO A 49 1.48 -1.26 11.89
CA PRO A 49 0.03 -1.09 11.99
C PRO A 49 -0.57 -0.05 11.05
N ASP A 50 0.24 0.85 10.51
CA ASP A 50 -0.28 2.01 9.78
C ASP A 50 0.34 2.12 8.37
N ILE A 51 0.23 1.05 7.59
CA ILE A 51 0.74 1.00 6.22
C ILE A 51 -0.41 1.00 5.22
N LEU A 52 -0.46 2.02 4.40
CA LEU A 52 -1.44 2.15 3.31
C LEU A 52 -0.70 2.67 2.07
N SER A 53 -0.65 1.86 1.01
CA SER A 53 0.17 2.15 -0.16
C SER A 53 -0.60 2.88 -1.26
N TYR A 54 -0.13 4.07 -1.64
CA TYR A 54 -0.71 4.82 -2.76
C TYR A 54 -0.52 4.10 -4.10
N ASP A 55 0.65 3.46 -4.29
CA ASP A 55 0.98 2.82 -5.56
C ASP A 55 0.33 1.44 -5.73
N ASP A 56 -0.36 0.94 -4.72
CA ASP A 56 -1.03 -0.36 -4.81
C ASP A 56 -2.35 -0.22 -5.56
N LEU A 57 -2.44 -0.88 -6.72
CA LEU A 57 -3.62 -0.77 -7.59
C LEU A 57 -4.88 -1.31 -6.92
N ALA A 58 -4.77 -2.37 -6.13
CA ALA A 58 -5.91 -2.95 -5.43
C ALA A 58 -6.42 -2.03 -4.32
N ILE A 59 -5.52 -1.34 -3.62
CA ILE A 59 -5.91 -0.37 -2.61
C ILE A 59 -6.63 0.82 -3.26
N GLN A 60 -6.11 1.32 -4.38
CA GLN A 60 -6.79 2.40 -5.10
C GLN A 60 -8.16 1.99 -5.60
N ARG A 61 -8.27 0.78 -6.14
CA ARG A 61 -9.56 0.24 -6.56
C ARG A 61 -10.52 0.13 -5.38
N GLY A 62 -10.07 -0.40 -4.24
CA GLY A 62 -10.89 -0.50 -3.04
C GLY A 62 -11.37 0.85 -2.54
N LEU A 63 -10.49 1.85 -2.54
CA LEU A 63 -10.86 3.22 -2.16
C LEU A 63 -11.92 3.81 -3.09
N ARG A 64 -11.78 3.60 -4.41
CA ARG A 64 -12.80 4.06 -5.36
C ARG A 64 -14.15 3.40 -5.08
N MET A 65 -14.15 2.11 -4.82
CA MET A 65 -15.37 1.34 -4.56
C MET A 65 -16.08 1.79 -3.28
N VAL A 66 -15.32 1.93 -2.19
CA VAL A 66 -15.87 2.31 -0.89
C VAL A 66 -16.29 3.78 -0.86
N SER A 67 -15.52 4.66 -1.48
CA SER A 67 -15.72 6.12 -1.42
C SER A 67 -16.53 6.66 -2.58
N HIS A 68 -16.87 5.83 -3.58
CA HIS A 68 -17.60 6.21 -4.77
C HIS A 68 -16.90 7.30 -5.60
N HIS A 69 -15.56 7.25 -5.64
CA HIS A 69 -14.76 8.15 -6.47
C HIS A 69 -14.35 7.48 -7.77
N ARG A 70 -14.23 8.28 -8.83
CA ARG A 70 -13.77 7.79 -10.13
C ARG A 70 -12.26 7.64 -10.19
N ALA A 71 -11.54 8.46 -9.43
CA ALA A 71 -10.08 8.43 -9.34
C ALA A 71 -9.66 8.89 -7.96
N ILE A 72 -8.54 8.34 -7.50
CA ILE A 72 -7.94 8.71 -6.22
C ILE A 72 -6.56 9.31 -6.52
N ASP A 73 -6.47 10.65 -6.50
CA ASP A 73 -5.17 11.29 -6.64
C ASP A 73 -4.41 11.28 -5.31
N ARG A 74 -3.16 11.76 -5.34
CA ARG A 74 -2.30 11.75 -4.15
C ARG A 74 -2.92 12.54 -2.99
N ARG A 75 -3.51 13.68 -3.28
CA ARG A 75 -4.11 14.54 -2.26
C ARG A 75 -5.30 13.87 -1.60
N LEU A 76 -6.18 13.27 -2.39
CA LEU A 76 -7.35 12.55 -1.88
C LEU A 76 -6.91 11.31 -1.10
N PHE A 77 -5.92 10.59 -1.61
CA PHE A 77 -5.35 9.43 -0.92
C PHE A 77 -4.85 9.80 0.48
N GLU A 78 -4.09 10.91 0.60
CA GLU A 78 -3.57 11.35 1.90
C GLU A 78 -4.70 11.67 2.88
N LYS A 79 -5.80 12.22 2.39
CA LYS A 79 -6.97 12.47 3.22
C LYS A 79 -7.52 11.17 3.81
N TYR A 80 -7.65 10.13 3.01
CA TYR A 80 -8.11 8.82 3.49
C TYR A 80 -7.07 8.13 4.37
N ARG A 81 -5.80 8.24 4.00
CA ARG A 81 -4.72 7.69 4.83
C ARG A 81 -4.77 8.27 6.25
N CYS A 82 -4.94 9.58 6.37
CA CYS A 82 -5.05 10.25 7.67
C CYS A 82 -6.31 9.80 8.43
N ARG A 83 -7.41 9.59 7.71
CA ARG A 83 -8.67 9.13 8.31
C ARG A 83 -8.54 7.74 8.91
N TYR A 84 -7.82 6.84 8.23
CA TYR A 84 -7.65 5.48 8.69
C TYR A 84 -6.53 5.32 9.72
N SER A 85 -5.58 6.26 9.75
CA SER A 85 -4.47 6.21 10.70
C SER A 85 -4.99 6.21 12.14
N PRO A 86 -4.41 5.44 13.05
CA PRO A 86 -3.19 4.59 12.92
C PRO A 86 -3.46 3.15 12.46
N TYR A 87 -4.57 2.88 11.83
CA TYR A 87 -4.99 1.53 11.43
C TYR A 87 -4.87 1.30 9.92
N GLY A 88 -3.89 1.97 9.26
CA GLY A 88 -3.71 1.86 7.82
C GLY A 88 -3.52 0.44 7.31
N SER A 89 -2.82 -0.42 8.07
CA SER A 89 -2.60 -1.81 7.66
C SER A 89 -3.90 -2.62 7.67
N VAL A 90 -4.74 -2.44 8.68
CA VAL A 90 -6.06 -3.08 8.71
C VAL A 90 -6.92 -2.57 7.56
N ALA A 91 -6.89 -1.26 7.31
CA ALA A 91 -7.60 -0.67 6.18
C ALA A 91 -7.10 -1.25 4.85
N SER A 92 -5.79 -1.48 4.71
CA SER A 92 -5.22 -2.10 3.52
C SER A 92 -5.80 -3.49 3.28
N LEU A 93 -5.85 -4.32 4.31
CA LEU A 93 -6.43 -5.68 4.19
C LEU A 93 -7.91 -5.63 3.80
N TYR A 94 -8.67 -4.71 4.40
CA TYR A 94 -10.07 -4.51 4.08
C TYR A 94 -10.26 -4.06 2.62
N LEU A 95 -9.46 -3.10 2.18
CA LEU A 95 -9.56 -2.57 0.82
C LEU A 95 -9.15 -3.61 -0.22
N TRP A 96 -8.17 -4.46 0.09
CA TRP A 96 -7.83 -5.58 -0.79
C TRP A 96 -9.00 -6.55 -0.93
N ALA A 97 -9.68 -6.86 0.17
CA ALA A 97 -10.85 -7.74 0.14
C ALA A 97 -11.99 -7.13 -0.68
N VAL A 98 -12.27 -5.85 -0.49
CA VAL A 98 -13.29 -5.12 -1.26
C VAL A 98 -12.94 -5.13 -2.74
N SER A 99 -11.68 -4.83 -3.08
CA SER A 99 -11.21 -4.83 -4.46
C SER A 99 -11.37 -6.21 -5.11
N GLY A 100 -11.22 -7.27 -4.34
CA GLY A 100 -11.38 -8.65 -4.81
C GLY A 100 -12.81 -9.14 -4.89
N GLY A 101 -13.81 -8.30 -4.56
CA GLY A 101 -15.22 -8.65 -4.69
C GLY A 101 -15.87 -9.20 -3.42
N ALA A 102 -15.28 -8.98 -2.24
CA ALA A 102 -15.85 -9.46 -0.97
C ALA A 102 -17.24 -8.86 -0.68
N ILE A 103 -17.51 -7.68 -1.22
CA ILE A 103 -18.83 -7.04 -1.13
C ILE A 103 -19.36 -6.87 -2.56
N PRO A 104 -20.21 -7.80 -3.05
CA PRO A 104 -20.63 -7.79 -4.45
C PRO A 104 -21.41 -6.54 -4.87
N GLU A 105 -22.06 -5.86 -3.93
CA GLU A 105 -22.85 -4.66 -4.19
C GLU A 105 -22.00 -3.44 -4.54
N LEU A 106 -20.73 -3.44 -4.15
CA LEU A 106 -19.80 -2.37 -4.45
C LEU A 106 -19.18 -2.56 -5.83
N LYS A 107 -19.07 -1.48 -6.57
CA LYS A 107 -18.47 -1.47 -7.91
C LYS A 107 -17.34 -0.45 -7.98
N ASP A 108 -16.45 -0.63 -8.95
CA ASP A 108 -15.40 0.33 -9.24
C ASP A 108 -15.96 1.43 -10.14
N TYR A 109 -15.77 2.68 -9.70
CA TYR A 109 -16.27 3.86 -10.41
C TYR A 109 -15.26 4.43 -11.41
N LYS A 110 -14.10 3.77 -11.60
CA LYS A 110 -13.10 4.20 -12.56
C LYS A 110 -13.70 4.23 -13.96
N PRO A 111 -13.55 5.32 -14.74
CA PRO A 111 -14.05 5.36 -16.11
C PRO A 111 -13.36 4.30 -16.96
N LYS A 112 -14.12 3.61 -17.82
CA LYS A 112 -13.55 2.66 -18.77
C LYS A 112 -12.75 3.42 -19.82
N SER A 113 -11.60 2.86 -20.22
CA SER A 113 -10.87 3.36 -21.37
C SER A 113 -11.65 3.05 -22.65
N LYS A 114 -11.30 3.71 -23.78
CA LYS A 114 -11.91 3.40 -25.06
C LYS A 114 -11.80 1.92 -25.43
N ARG A 115 -10.69 1.30 -25.04
CA ARG A 115 -10.43 -0.13 -25.26
C ARG A 115 -11.40 -1.01 -24.46
N GLU A 116 -11.75 -0.61 -23.25
CA GLU A 116 -12.64 -1.35 -22.36
C GLU A 116 -14.12 -1.09 -22.63
N ALA A 117 -14.44 -0.01 -23.31
CA ALA A 117 -15.81 0.39 -23.62
C ALA A 117 -16.47 -0.50 -24.68
N HIS A 118 -15.70 -1.37 -25.33
CA HIS A 118 -16.19 -2.36 -26.27
C HIS A 118 -16.32 -3.70 -25.55
#